data_4d34e5dbcd2a77576d8b6b92d80519db
#
_entry.id   4d34e5dbcd2a77576d8b6b92d80519db
#
_cell.length_a   1.000
_cell.length_b   1.000
_cell.length_c   1.000
_cell.angle_alpha   90.00
_cell.angle_beta   90.00
_cell.angle_gamma   90.00
#
_symmetry.space_group_name_H-M   'P 1'
#
loop_
_entity.id
_entity.type
_entity.pdbx_description
1 polymer ?
#
loop_
_entity_poly.entity_id
_entity_poly.type
_entity_poly.pdbx_seq_one_letter_code
_entity_poly.pdbx_strand_id
1 'polypeptide(L)'
;YEMSASLVGSEMCIRDRYAHGRTISNCIQTNGTLLTDEWCEFLKKNDWLVGVSIDGPQEFHDRYRRNKQGQPSFVKVMKGIHLLNKYGVDWNAMAVVNNLNADYPLEFYNFFKEIGCRYIQFTPIVERIFRHNDGRLLATIGEDTPELMEFSVTPEQWGNFLCTIFEEWVHNDVGEYYIQLFDATLANWVGENPGICTMGKTCGHAGVMEFNGDVYSCDHFVFPQYKLGNIYSKTLIEMFYGEKQLEFGQNKYRSLPRQCKNCKFLFACNGECPKNRFCKTELGESGLNYLCKGYYQFFDYVAPYMNFMKNELNNKRPPANIMEAIRASSI
;
A
#
# COMPACT_ATOMS: atom_id res chain seq x y z
N TYR A 1 24.17 8.84 5.08
CA TYR A 1 24.68 7.47 5.20
C TYR A 1 25.27 7.11 3.86
N GLU A 2 26.61 7.03 3.81
CA GLU A 2 27.34 6.43 2.70
C GLU A 2 27.12 4.93 2.76
N MET A 3 26.42 4.36 1.78
CA MET A 3 26.48 2.92 1.56
C MET A 3 27.89 2.62 1.01
N SER A 4 28.70 1.95 1.80
CA SER A 4 30.05 1.60 1.38
C SER A 4 30.01 0.58 0.23
N ALA A 5 30.99 0.66 -0.67
CA ALA A 5 31.17 -0.31 -1.77
C ALA A 5 31.22 -1.77 -1.30
N SER A 6 31.49 -2.02 0.00
CA SER A 6 31.46 -3.34 0.61
C SER A 6 30.09 -4.00 0.67
N LEU A 7 28.99 -3.20 0.70
CA LEU A 7 27.61 -3.74 0.63
C LEU A 7 27.27 -4.30 -0.75
N VAL A 8 27.78 -3.69 -1.82
CA VAL A 8 27.59 -4.16 -3.20
C VAL A 8 28.22 -5.53 -3.42
N GLY A 9 29.41 -5.76 -2.89
CA GLY A 9 30.07 -7.08 -2.96
C GLY A 9 29.36 -8.16 -2.15
N SER A 10 28.80 -7.80 -0.99
CA SER A 10 28.08 -8.77 -0.14
C SER A 10 26.74 -9.20 -0.72
N GLU A 11 26.00 -8.33 -1.42
CA GLU A 11 24.75 -8.68 -2.10
C GLU A 11 24.96 -9.67 -3.25
N MET A 12 25.98 -9.48 -4.09
CA MET A 12 26.32 -10.45 -5.13
C MET A 12 26.66 -11.81 -4.51
N CYS A 13 27.45 -11.86 -3.44
CA CYS A 13 27.74 -13.10 -2.73
C CYS A 13 26.51 -13.76 -2.10
N ILE A 14 25.55 -12.99 -1.60
CA ILE A 14 24.30 -13.50 -1.05
C ILE A 14 23.45 -14.11 -2.15
N ARG A 15 23.29 -13.42 -3.28
CA ARG A 15 22.53 -13.94 -4.45
C ARG A 15 23.15 -15.22 -4.97
N ASP A 16 24.44 -15.27 -5.21
CA ASP A 16 25.12 -16.46 -5.75
C ASP A 16 25.09 -17.65 -4.78
N ARG A 17 25.27 -17.38 -3.48
CA ARG A 17 25.39 -18.44 -2.47
C ARG A 17 24.04 -19.01 -2.02
N TYR A 18 22.98 -18.16 -1.94
CA TYR A 18 21.71 -18.53 -1.30
C TYR A 18 20.51 -18.54 -2.23
N ALA A 19 20.65 -18.14 -3.48
CA ALA A 19 19.54 -18.15 -4.43
C ALA A 19 18.99 -19.57 -4.72
N HIS A 20 19.86 -20.58 -4.75
CA HIS A 20 19.46 -21.97 -5.03
C HIS A 20 18.46 -22.09 -6.18
N GLY A 21 18.71 -21.39 -7.29
CA GLY A 21 17.83 -21.35 -8.45
C GLY A 21 16.58 -20.46 -8.32
N ARG A 22 16.44 -19.69 -7.23
CA ARG A 22 15.36 -18.69 -7.05
C ARG A 22 15.83 -17.32 -7.53
N THR A 23 14.90 -16.52 -8.02
CA THR A 23 15.15 -15.10 -8.30
C THR A 23 15.05 -14.31 -7.01
N ILE A 24 16.10 -13.54 -6.69
CA ILE A 24 16.08 -12.57 -5.58
C ILE A 24 15.84 -11.19 -6.20
N SER A 25 14.70 -10.60 -5.87
CA SER A 25 14.36 -9.23 -6.27
C SER A 25 14.64 -8.28 -5.12
N ASN A 26 15.31 -7.18 -5.41
CA ASN A 26 15.58 -6.13 -4.45
C ASN A 26 14.63 -4.95 -4.69
N CYS A 27 14.11 -4.39 -3.63
CA CYS A 27 13.35 -3.16 -3.69
C CYS A 27 13.78 -2.21 -2.57
N ILE A 28 13.61 -0.93 -2.81
CA ILE A 28 13.85 0.11 -1.82
C ILE A 28 12.70 1.11 -1.85
N GLN A 29 12.23 1.51 -0.67
CA GLN A 29 11.33 2.64 -0.54
C GLN A 29 12.10 3.86 -0.07
N THR A 30 11.93 4.98 -0.77
CA THR A 30 12.65 6.22 -0.48
C THR A 30 11.77 7.45 -0.69
N ASN A 31 12.14 8.56 -0.04
CA ASN A 31 11.58 9.87 -0.39
C ASN A 31 12.25 10.49 -1.63
N GLY A 32 13.21 9.83 -2.25
CA GLY A 32 13.85 10.26 -3.50
C GLY A 32 14.74 11.51 -3.43
N THR A 33 14.83 12.17 -2.28
CA THR A 33 15.50 13.50 -2.17
C THR A 33 17.02 13.47 -2.27
N LEU A 34 17.64 12.29 -2.12
CA LEU A 34 19.09 12.08 -2.13
C LEU A 34 19.57 11.22 -3.31
N LEU A 35 18.71 10.94 -4.28
CA LEU A 35 19.10 10.20 -5.48
C LEU A 35 20.11 11.03 -6.30
N THR A 36 21.15 10.36 -6.78
CA THR A 36 22.21 10.91 -7.65
C THR A 36 22.34 10.07 -8.91
N ASP A 37 23.12 10.54 -9.87
CA ASP A 37 23.40 9.78 -11.09
C ASP A 37 24.04 8.42 -10.74
N GLU A 38 25.01 8.36 -9.82
CA GLU A 38 25.67 7.13 -9.39
C GLU A 38 24.68 6.15 -8.72
N TRP A 39 23.74 6.67 -7.90
CA TRP A 39 22.70 5.86 -7.31
C TRP A 39 21.80 5.23 -8.39
N CYS A 40 21.37 6.02 -9.37
CA CYS A 40 20.49 5.52 -10.41
C CYS A 40 21.20 4.52 -11.34
N GLU A 41 22.49 4.70 -11.63
CA GLU A 41 23.30 3.70 -12.34
C GLU A 41 23.39 2.38 -11.56
N PHE A 42 23.64 2.45 -10.25
CA PHE A 42 23.67 1.28 -9.39
C PHE A 42 22.33 0.55 -9.35
N LEU A 43 21.23 1.27 -9.14
CA LEU A 43 19.88 0.72 -9.05
C LEU A 43 19.48 0.02 -10.36
N LYS A 44 19.76 0.67 -11.51
CA LYS A 44 19.50 0.08 -12.82
C LYS A 44 20.33 -1.15 -13.10
N LYS A 45 21.64 -1.08 -12.85
CA LYS A 45 22.55 -2.21 -13.08
C LYS A 45 22.19 -3.46 -12.28
N ASN A 46 21.57 -3.29 -11.11
CA ASN A 46 21.24 -4.39 -10.19
C ASN A 46 19.74 -4.73 -10.15
N ASP A 47 18.95 -4.22 -11.11
CA ASP A 47 17.51 -4.48 -11.25
C ASP A 47 16.70 -4.21 -9.96
N TRP A 48 16.95 -3.05 -9.33
CA TRP A 48 16.19 -2.63 -8.16
C TRP A 48 14.86 -1.99 -8.57
N LEU A 49 13.79 -2.36 -7.86
CA LEU A 49 12.53 -1.61 -7.90
C LEU A 49 12.55 -0.51 -6.84
N VAL A 50 12.23 0.72 -7.24
CA VAL A 50 12.26 1.89 -6.35
C VAL A 50 10.85 2.40 -6.08
N GLY A 51 10.37 2.26 -4.84
CA GLY A 51 9.15 2.90 -4.37
C GLY A 51 9.44 4.36 -3.95
N VAL A 52 8.93 5.33 -4.69
CA VAL A 52 9.13 6.75 -4.38
C VAL A 52 7.94 7.32 -3.63
N SER A 53 8.19 7.88 -2.46
CA SER A 53 7.16 8.56 -1.67
C SER A 53 6.83 9.93 -2.25
N ILE A 54 5.66 10.06 -2.91
CA ILE A 54 5.18 11.33 -3.46
C ILE A 54 3.65 11.39 -3.39
N ASP A 55 3.11 12.48 -2.82
CA ASP A 55 1.69 12.62 -2.49
C ASP A 55 0.96 13.60 -3.45
N GLY A 56 1.15 13.41 -4.77
CA GLY A 56 0.50 14.23 -5.79
C GLY A 56 1.22 15.55 -6.10
N PRO A 57 0.52 16.57 -6.61
CA PRO A 57 1.03 17.90 -6.91
C PRO A 57 1.74 18.57 -5.73
N GLN A 58 2.53 19.59 -6.02
CA GLN A 58 3.39 20.26 -5.04
C GLN A 58 2.64 20.71 -3.79
N GLU A 59 1.47 21.31 -3.94
CA GLU A 59 0.66 21.83 -2.84
C GLU A 59 0.18 20.74 -1.88
N PHE A 60 -0.16 19.55 -2.39
CA PHE A 60 -0.55 18.41 -1.56
C PHE A 60 0.67 17.78 -0.90
N HIS A 61 1.73 17.55 -1.70
CA HIS A 61 2.95 16.93 -1.21
C HIS A 61 3.59 17.77 -0.09
N ASP A 62 3.82 19.06 -0.33
CA ASP A 62 4.54 19.95 0.58
C ASP A 62 3.73 20.34 1.83
N ARG A 63 2.44 20.00 1.88
CA ARG A 63 1.62 20.19 3.09
C ARG A 63 2.15 19.35 4.25
N TYR A 64 2.45 18.08 3.99
CA TYR A 64 2.84 17.13 5.04
C TYR A 64 4.26 16.59 4.88
N ARG A 65 4.82 16.55 3.66
CA ARG A 65 6.18 16.06 3.41
C ARG A 65 7.19 17.19 3.44
N ARG A 66 7.67 17.45 4.63
CA ARG A 66 8.66 18.50 4.91
C ARG A 66 9.94 17.89 5.48
N ASN A 67 11.08 18.54 5.27
CA ASN A 67 12.34 18.15 5.90
C ASN A 67 12.33 18.48 7.41
N LYS A 68 13.39 18.08 8.13
CA LYS A 68 13.55 18.33 9.58
C LYS A 68 13.54 19.83 9.96
N GLN A 69 13.77 20.72 8.99
CA GLN A 69 13.74 22.19 9.17
C GLN A 69 12.39 22.79 8.77
N GLY A 70 11.38 21.96 8.48
CA GLY A 70 10.05 22.40 8.06
C GLY A 70 9.95 22.88 6.61
N GLN A 71 11.01 22.71 5.79
CA GLN A 71 11.01 23.16 4.39
C GLN A 71 10.37 22.12 3.46
N PRO A 72 9.74 22.57 2.36
CA PRO A 72 9.13 21.69 1.36
C PRO A 72 10.13 20.75 0.71
N SER A 73 9.68 19.57 0.30
CA SER A 73 10.55 18.53 -0.29
C SER A 73 10.25 18.22 -1.76
N PHE A 74 9.12 18.67 -2.33
CA PHE A 74 8.63 18.33 -3.66
C PHE A 74 9.68 18.47 -4.77
N VAL A 75 10.33 19.64 -4.85
CA VAL A 75 11.33 19.91 -5.90
C VAL A 75 12.49 18.91 -5.86
N LYS A 76 12.91 18.49 -4.66
CA LYS A 76 13.99 17.50 -4.49
C LYS A 76 13.52 16.10 -4.90
N VAL A 77 12.28 15.73 -4.57
CA VAL A 77 11.69 14.46 -4.97
C VAL A 77 11.56 14.39 -6.48
N MET A 78 11.04 15.44 -7.12
CA MET A 78 10.92 15.51 -8.59
C MET A 78 12.27 15.41 -9.29
N LYS A 79 13.33 16.02 -8.73
CA LYS A 79 14.69 15.82 -9.24
C LYS A 79 15.09 14.35 -9.18
N GLY A 80 14.81 13.65 -8.09
CA GLY A 80 15.07 12.22 -7.95
C GLY A 80 14.30 11.38 -8.97
N ILE A 81 13.00 11.66 -9.18
CA ILE A 81 12.16 10.99 -10.18
C ILE A 81 12.71 11.21 -11.59
N HIS A 82 13.13 12.46 -11.90
CA HIS A 82 13.75 12.75 -13.19
C HIS A 82 15.03 11.91 -13.42
N LEU A 83 15.84 11.72 -12.40
CA LEU A 83 17.03 10.85 -12.49
C LEU A 83 16.64 9.38 -12.70
N LEU A 84 15.64 8.85 -11.97
CA LEU A 84 15.16 7.48 -12.20
C LEU A 84 14.70 7.28 -13.64
N ASN A 85 13.91 8.21 -14.17
CA ASN A 85 13.46 8.18 -15.57
C ASN A 85 14.63 8.28 -16.56
N LYS A 86 15.59 9.17 -16.33
CA LYS A 86 16.79 9.35 -17.16
C LYS A 86 17.60 8.06 -17.30
N TYR A 87 17.74 7.31 -16.22
CA TYR A 87 18.50 6.06 -16.19
C TYR A 87 17.64 4.81 -16.47
N GLY A 88 16.34 4.96 -16.69
CA GLY A 88 15.41 3.87 -16.94
C GLY A 88 15.31 2.89 -15.76
N VAL A 89 15.44 3.39 -14.54
CA VAL A 89 15.23 2.59 -13.31
C VAL A 89 13.74 2.33 -13.16
N ASP A 90 13.37 1.10 -12.83
CA ASP A 90 11.98 0.75 -12.56
C ASP A 90 11.53 1.33 -11.21
N TRP A 91 10.45 2.10 -11.23
CA TRP A 91 9.93 2.73 -10.03
C TRP A 91 8.41 2.80 -10.01
N ASN A 92 7.86 2.89 -8.80
CA ASN A 92 6.44 3.12 -8.55
C ASN A 92 6.24 4.29 -7.59
N ALA A 93 5.12 4.99 -7.72
CA ALA A 93 4.72 5.99 -6.76
C ALA A 93 4.04 5.36 -5.56
N MET A 94 4.47 5.75 -4.37
CA MET A 94 3.81 5.42 -3.10
C MET A 94 3.19 6.69 -2.54
N ALA A 95 1.88 6.83 -2.74
CA ALA A 95 1.15 8.05 -2.45
C ALA A 95 0.21 7.88 -1.27
N VAL A 96 0.35 8.76 -0.29
CA VAL A 96 -0.54 8.81 0.87
C VAL A 96 -1.76 9.67 0.54
N VAL A 97 -2.94 9.08 0.71
CA VAL A 97 -4.22 9.78 0.58
C VAL A 97 -4.67 10.23 1.97
N ASN A 98 -4.83 11.52 2.13
CA ASN A 98 -5.19 12.19 3.37
C ASN A 98 -6.44 13.07 3.19
N ASN A 99 -6.89 13.74 4.25
CA ASN A 99 -8.09 14.57 4.25
C ASN A 99 -8.08 15.74 3.23
N LEU A 100 -6.89 16.17 2.78
CA LEU A 100 -6.76 17.28 1.84
C LEU A 100 -6.82 16.79 0.38
N ASN A 101 -5.93 15.86 0.01
CA ASN A 101 -5.80 15.42 -1.37
C ASN A 101 -6.92 14.45 -1.81
N ALA A 102 -7.61 13.82 -0.85
CA ALA A 102 -8.74 12.94 -1.14
C ALA A 102 -9.93 13.65 -1.83
N ASP A 103 -10.05 14.97 -1.69
CA ASP A 103 -11.11 15.77 -2.31
C ASP A 103 -10.76 16.19 -3.75
N TYR A 104 -9.55 15.87 -4.24
CA TYR A 104 -9.05 16.21 -5.57
C TYR A 104 -8.56 14.98 -6.36
N PRO A 105 -9.39 13.92 -6.51
CA PRO A 105 -8.94 12.63 -7.05
C PRO A 105 -8.39 12.70 -8.47
N LEU A 106 -9.03 13.46 -9.37
CA LEU A 106 -8.56 13.55 -10.77
C LEU A 106 -7.29 14.37 -10.90
N GLU A 107 -7.16 15.47 -10.17
CA GLU A 107 -5.93 16.26 -10.14
C GLU A 107 -4.77 15.41 -9.59
N PHE A 108 -5.05 14.66 -8.53
CA PHE A 108 -4.09 13.74 -7.93
C PHE A 108 -3.65 12.64 -8.91
N TYR A 109 -4.59 12.01 -9.60
CA TYR A 109 -4.30 10.94 -10.56
C TYR A 109 -3.60 11.45 -11.81
N ASN A 110 -4.08 12.56 -12.41
CA ASN A 110 -3.50 13.13 -13.61
C ASN A 110 -2.04 13.58 -13.40
N PHE A 111 -1.72 14.08 -12.21
CA PHE A 111 -0.33 14.37 -11.86
C PHE A 111 0.61 13.17 -12.07
N PHE A 112 0.21 11.96 -11.67
CA PHE A 112 1.04 10.77 -11.89
C PHE A 112 1.17 10.44 -13.38
N LYS A 113 0.13 10.68 -14.17
CA LYS A 113 0.18 10.53 -15.63
C LYS A 113 1.18 11.52 -16.25
N GLU A 114 1.14 12.78 -15.82
CA GLU A 114 2.03 13.85 -16.31
C GLU A 114 3.51 13.59 -16.02
N ILE A 115 3.84 13.05 -14.86
CA ILE A 115 5.24 12.70 -14.52
C ILE A 115 5.68 11.34 -15.08
N GLY A 116 4.82 10.66 -15.85
CA GLY A 116 5.11 9.38 -16.49
C GLY A 116 5.14 8.18 -15.54
N CYS A 117 4.47 8.26 -14.38
CA CYS A 117 4.37 7.16 -13.43
C CYS A 117 3.26 6.19 -13.84
N ARG A 118 3.63 4.97 -14.23
CA ARG A 118 2.65 3.95 -14.62
C ARG A 118 2.19 3.05 -13.48
N TYR A 119 2.92 2.97 -12.39
CA TYR A 119 2.64 2.08 -11.26
C TYR A 119 2.40 2.90 -9.99
N ILE A 120 1.16 2.91 -9.52
CA ILE A 120 0.72 3.80 -8.45
C ILE A 120 0.12 2.98 -7.30
N GLN A 121 0.59 3.25 -6.09
CA GLN A 121 0.03 2.72 -4.87
C GLN A 121 -0.60 3.85 -4.05
N PHE A 122 -1.90 3.78 -3.84
CA PHE A 122 -2.62 4.66 -2.93
C PHE A 122 -2.73 4.03 -1.54
N THR A 123 -2.32 4.78 -0.53
CA THR A 123 -2.40 4.33 0.87
C THR A 123 -3.24 5.32 1.67
N PRO A 124 -4.46 4.97 2.10
CA PRO A 124 -5.26 5.86 2.93
C PRO A 124 -4.62 6.00 4.30
N ILE A 125 -4.35 7.23 4.73
CA ILE A 125 -3.83 7.45 6.07
C ILE A 125 -4.98 7.54 7.07
N VAL A 126 -4.93 6.66 8.07
CA VAL A 126 -5.82 6.67 9.23
C VAL A 126 -4.94 6.49 10.45
N GLU A 127 -4.72 7.56 11.20
CA GLU A 127 -3.84 7.53 12.35
C GLU A 127 -4.60 7.82 13.63
N ARG A 128 -4.58 6.82 14.54
CA ARG A 128 -5.16 6.93 15.87
C ARG A 128 -4.11 7.43 16.85
N ILE A 129 -4.53 8.33 17.72
CA ILE A 129 -3.66 8.90 18.72
C ILE A 129 -4.23 8.71 20.12
N PHE A 130 -3.31 8.59 21.04
CA PHE A 130 -3.55 8.69 22.47
C PHE A 130 -2.85 9.94 23.00
N ARG A 131 -3.58 10.78 23.74
CA ARG A 131 -3.00 11.96 24.38
C ARG A 131 -2.51 11.57 25.78
N HIS A 132 -1.20 11.52 25.95
CA HIS A 132 -0.58 11.27 27.23
C HIS A 132 -0.80 12.43 28.20
N ASN A 133 -0.73 12.19 29.51
CA ASN A 133 -0.95 13.20 30.56
C ASN A 133 -0.01 14.41 30.48
N ASP A 134 1.16 14.27 29.85
CA ASP A 134 2.12 15.34 29.58
C ASP A 134 1.86 16.11 28.26
N GLY A 135 0.75 15.83 27.59
CA GLY A 135 0.33 16.48 26.36
C GLY A 135 0.93 15.88 25.08
N ARG A 136 1.83 14.87 25.18
CA ARG A 136 2.37 14.19 23.98
C ARG A 136 1.29 13.37 23.30
N LEU A 137 1.32 13.39 21.96
CA LEU A 137 0.49 12.55 21.12
C LEU A 137 1.27 11.29 20.74
N LEU A 138 0.73 10.13 21.04
CA LEU A 138 1.34 8.85 20.73
C LEU A 138 0.42 8.06 19.80
N ALA A 139 0.97 7.53 18.72
CA ALA A 139 0.26 6.59 17.87
C ALA A 139 -0.13 5.34 18.68
N THR A 140 -1.33 4.83 18.43
CA THR A 140 -1.85 3.68 19.17
C THR A 140 -2.64 2.73 18.27
N ILE A 141 -2.74 1.48 18.71
CA ILE A 141 -3.60 0.45 18.11
C ILE A 141 -4.61 -0.12 19.12
N GLY A 142 -4.66 0.46 20.32
CA GLY A 142 -5.61 0.04 21.38
C GLY A 142 -7.07 0.28 21.00
N GLU A 143 -7.99 -0.46 21.63
CA GLU A 143 -9.43 -0.43 21.31
C GLU A 143 -10.12 0.88 21.76
N ASP A 144 -9.57 1.56 22.74
CA ASP A 144 -10.24 2.67 23.44
C ASP A 144 -9.84 4.08 22.93
N THR A 145 -9.36 4.21 21.71
CA THR A 145 -8.93 5.49 21.20
C THR A 145 -9.83 6.01 20.10
N PRO A 146 -10.73 6.90 20.46
CA PRO A 146 -11.63 7.51 19.49
C PRO A 146 -11.01 8.70 18.74
N GLU A 147 -9.82 9.19 19.14
CA GLU A 147 -9.23 10.37 18.52
C GLU A 147 -8.39 9.99 17.30
N LEU A 148 -8.68 10.64 16.17
CA LEU A 148 -7.90 10.52 14.95
C LEU A 148 -7.13 11.81 14.69
N MET A 149 -5.96 11.67 14.09
CA MET A 149 -5.26 12.84 13.56
C MET A 149 -6.11 13.50 12.48
N GLU A 150 -6.11 14.84 12.48
CA GLU A 150 -6.91 15.67 11.55
C GLU A 150 -6.63 15.37 10.07
N PHE A 151 -5.43 14.90 9.76
CA PHE A 151 -5.07 14.54 8.38
C PHE A 151 -5.60 13.16 7.95
N SER A 152 -6.25 12.41 8.83
CA SER A 152 -6.82 11.10 8.47
C SER A 152 -7.95 11.27 7.45
N VAL A 153 -7.93 10.42 6.41
CA VAL A 153 -8.98 10.41 5.39
C VAL A 153 -10.27 9.83 5.97
N THR A 154 -11.41 10.41 5.62
CA THR A 154 -12.71 9.87 6.05
C THR A 154 -13.15 8.70 5.15
N PRO A 155 -14.06 7.83 5.62
CA PRO A 155 -14.62 6.76 4.80
C PRO A 155 -15.27 7.25 3.50
N GLU A 156 -15.98 8.37 3.56
CA GLU A 156 -16.64 8.99 2.42
C GLU A 156 -15.63 9.54 1.40
N GLN A 157 -14.62 10.26 1.88
CA GLN A 157 -13.53 10.75 1.02
C GLN A 157 -12.83 9.60 0.31
N TRP A 158 -12.50 8.53 1.05
CA TRP A 158 -11.83 7.36 0.48
C TRP A 158 -12.67 6.67 -0.59
N GLY A 159 -13.96 6.46 -0.34
CA GLY A 159 -14.86 5.87 -1.32
C GLY A 159 -15.01 6.71 -2.58
N ASN A 160 -15.21 8.02 -2.43
CA ASN A 160 -15.33 8.96 -3.54
C ASN A 160 -14.02 9.04 -4.35
N PHE A 161 -12.87 9.12 -3.65
CA PHE A 161 -11.54 9.14 -4.27
C PHE A 161 -11.33 7.92 -5.17
N LEU A 162 -11.60 6.73 -4.65
CA LEU A 162 -11.43 5.49 -5.40
C LEU A 162 -12.39 5.39 -6.59
N CYS A 163 -13.68 5.70 -6.39
CA CYS A 163 -14.67 5.61 -7.46
C CYS A 163 -14.37 6.59 -8.60
N THR A 164 -13.97 7.84 -8.26
CA THR A 164 -13.68 8.86 -9.26
C THR A 164 -12.44 8.51 -10.10
N ILE A 165 -11.38 8.01 -9.46
CA ILE A 165 -10.18 7.58 -10.21
C ILE A 165 -10.49 6.31 -11.02
N PHE A 166 -11.26 5.39 -10.46
CA PHE A 166 -11.64 4.17 -11.19
C PHE A 166 -12.44 4.48 -12.45
N GLU A 167 -13.35 5.45 -12.39
CA GLU A 167 -14.12 5.90 -13.55
C GLU A 167 -13.21 6.40 -14.67
N GLU A 168 -12.25 7.27 -14.36
CA GLU A 168 -11.27 7.74 -15.34
C GLU A 168 -10.41 6.58 -15.89
N TRP A 169 -9.91 5.74 -14.98
CA TRP A 169 -9.04 4.62 -15.32
C TRP A 169 -9.73 3.58 -16.20
N VAL A 170 -10.99 3.21 -15.89
CA VAL A 170 -11.70 2.15 -16.62
C VAL A 170 -12.09 2.57 -18.04
N HIS A 171 -12.22 3.88 -18.28
CA HIS A 171 -12.53 4.43 -19.60
C HIS A 171 -11.30 4.60 -20.48
N ASN A 172 -10.13 4.86 -19.89
CA ASN A 172 -8.99 5.40 -20.63
C ASN A 172 -7.67 4.64 -20.43
N ASP A 173 -7.44 4.00 -19.28
CA ASP A 173 -6.10 3.70 -18.81
C ASP A 173 -5.85 2.21 -18.49
N VAL A 174 -6.84 1.32 -18.69
CA VAL A 174 -6.71 -0.12 -18.41
C VAL A 174 -5.61 -0.75 -19.27
N GLY A 175 -4.59 -1.31 -18.60
CA GLY A 175 -3.44 -1.92 -19.27
C GLY A 175 -2.29 -0.95 -19.57
N GLU A 176 -2.46 0.36 -19.34
CA GLU A 176 -1.41 1.35 -19.46
C GLU A 176 -0.94 1.88 -18.12
N TYR A 177 -1.87 2.13 -17.20
CA TYR A 177 -1.60 2.56 -15.82
C TYR A 177 -2.10 1.50 -14.84
N TYR A 178 -1.25 1.16 -13.89
CA TYR A 178 -1.46 0.10 -12.92
C TYR A 178 -1.64 0.72 -11.53
N ILE A 179 -2.86 0.64 -11.03
CA ILE A 179 -3.20 1.08 -9.67
C ILE A 179 -3.31 -0.16 -8.80
N GLN A 180 -2.38 -0.33 -7.87
CA GLN A 180 -2.22 -1.54 -7.07
C GLN A 180 -3.53 -2.05 -6.45
N LEU A 181 -4.37 -1.15 -5.94
CA LEU A 181 -5.65 -1.52 -5.35
C LEU A 181 -6.65 -2.05 -6.38
N PHE A 182 -6.65 -1.50 -7.60
CA PHE A 182 -7.55 -1.96 -8.67
C PHE A 182 -7.12 -3.32 -9.20
N ASP A 183 -5.82 -3.52 -9.38
CA ASP A 183 -5.26 -4.82 -9.78
C ASP A 183 -5.52 -5.89 -8.73
N ALA A 184 -5.31 -5.56 -7.43
CA ALA A 184 -5.62 -6.46 -6.32
C ALA A 184 -7.12 -6.78 -6.23
N THR A 185 -7.98 -5.81 -6.54
CA THR A 185 -9.42 -6.01 -6.61
C THR A 185 -9.77 -7.00 -7.73
N LEU A 186 -9.26 -6.79 -8.93
CA LEU A 186 -9.48 -7.71 -10.05
C LEU A 186 -8.95 -9.12 -9.76
N ALA A 187 -7.76 -9.22 -9.13
CA ALA A 187 -7.21 -10.51 -8.70
C ALA A 187 -8.18 -11.26 -7.78
N ASN A 188 -8.73 -10.59 -6.77
CA ASN A 188 -9.75 -11.19 -5.89
C ASN A 188 -11.03 -11.58 -6.65
N TRP A 189 -11.46 -10.81 -7.66
CA TRP A 189 -12.63 -11.13 -8.50
C TRP A 189 -12.43 -12.41 -9.31
N VAL A 190 -11.21 -12.65 -9.80
CA VAL A 190 -10.89 -13.87 -10.55
C VAL A 190 -10.50 -15.06 -9.64
N GLY A 191 -10.37 -14.82 -8.33
CA GLY A 191 -10.02 -15.85 -7.34
C GLY A 191 -8.52 -16.07 -7.16
N GLU A 192 -7.72 -15.13 -7.64
CA GLU A 192 -6.26 -15.16 -7.52
C GLU A 192 -5.77 -14.40 -6.27
N ASN A 193 -4.47 -14.55 -5.96
CA ASN A 193 -3.85 -13.83 -4.84
C ASN A 193 -3.78 -12.33 -5.17
N PRO A 194 -4.33 -11.45 -4.32
CA PRO A 194 -4.33 -10.00 -4.59
C PRO A 194 -2.95 -9.33 -4.56
N GLY A 195 -1.91 -10.04 -4.14
CA GLY A 195 -0.55 -9.49 -4.06
C GLY A 195 -0.33 -8.47 -2.92
N ILE A 196 -1.38 -8.03 -2.24
CA ILE A 196 -1.32 -7.11 -1.10
C ILE A 196 -2.02 -7.70 0.12
N CYS A 197 -1.39 -7.55 1.28
CA CYS A 197 -1.91 -8.15 2.53
C CYS A 197 -3.24 -7.53 2.98
N THR A 198 -3.50 -6.26 2.66
CA THR A 198 -4.74 -5.57 3.03
C THR A 198 -5.96 -6.25 2.43
N MET A 199 -5.89 -6.70 1.18
CA MET A 199 -6.96 -7.40 0.46
C MET A 199 -6.89 -8.92 0.58
N GLY A 200 -5.85 -9.46 1.21
CA GLY A 200 -5.71 -10.91 1.47
C GLY A 200 -6.53 -11.39 2.66
N LYS A 201 -6.89 -12.67 2.65
CA LYS A 201 -7.68 -13.32 3.73
C LYS A 201 -6.95 -13.34 5.07
N THR A 202 -5.63 -13.49 5.03
CA THR A 202 -4.76 -13.52 6.23
C THR A 202 -3.67 -12.47 6.11
N CYS A 203 -3.13 -12.00 7.22
CA CYS A 203 -1.84 -11.31 7.19
C CYS A 203 -0.75 -12.33 6.88
N GLY A 204 0.16 -11.96 5.97
CA GLY A 204 1.22 -12.85 5.52
C GLY A 204 2.43 -12.84 6.44
N HIS A 205 3.60 -13.14 5.84
CA HIS A 205 4.89 -13.17 6.54
C HIS A 205 5.72 -11.91 6.30
N ALA A 206 5.05 -10.77 6.04
CA ALA A 206 5.69 -9.47 5.84
C ALA A 206 5.98 -8.81 7.19
N GLY A 207 6.88 -9.41 7.97
CA GLY A 207 7.35 -8.84 9.21
C GLY A 207 8.32 -7.68 8.98
N VAL A 208 8.61 -6.94 10.03
CA VAL A 208 9.55 -5.83 10.03
C VAL A 208 10.66 -6.09 11.05
N MET A 209 11.86 -5.70 10.69
CA MET A 209 13.03 -5.73 11.58
C MET A 209 13.47 -4.29 11.88
N GLU A 210 13.54 -3.97 13.15
CA GLU A 210 14.06 -2.70 13.63
C GLU A 210 15.60 -2.68 13.67
N PHE A 211 16.18 -1.50 13.75
CA PHE A 211 17.64 -1.28 13.73
C PHE A 211 18.42 -2.02 14.84
N ASN A 212 17.76 -2.35 15.95
CA ASN A 212 18.32 -3.11 17.06
C ASN A 212 18.21 -4.63 16.89
N GLY A 213 17.73 -5.10 15.75
CA GLY A 213 17.52 -6.52 15.44
C GLY A 213 16.20 -7.11 15.98
N ASP A 214 15.37 -6.32 16.60
CA ASP A 214 14.03 -6.76 17.01
C ASP A 214 13.13 -6.96 15.80
N VAL A 215 12.40 -8.08 15.77
CA VAL A 215 11.51 -8.46 14.68
C VAL A 215 10.08 -8.48 15.18
N TYR A 216 9.19 -7.88 14.39
CA TYR A 216 7.75 -7.76 14.69
C TYR A 216 6.90 -8.38 13.59
N SER A 217 5.65 -8.69 13.93
CA SER A 217 4.71 -9.35 13.03
C SER A 217 4.38 -8.55 11.76
N CYS A 218 4.41 -7.23 11.81
CA CYS A 218 4.08 -6.32 10.72
C CYS A 218 4.60 -4.91 11.05
N ASP A 219 4.89 -4.12 10.02
CA ASP A 219 5.32 -2.72 10.14
C ASP A 219 4.25 -1.80 10.77
N HIS A 220 2.96 -2.12 10.59
CA HIS A 220 1.86 -1.44 11.28
C HIS A 220 1.71 -1.84 12.76
N PHE A 221 2.41 -2.87 13.21
CA PHE A 221 2.27 -3.44 14.56
C PHE A 221 3.62 -3.54 15.28
N VAL A 222 4.42 -2.47 15.21
CA VAL A 222 5.69 -2.35 15.95
C VAL A 222 5.42 -1.96 17.40
N PHE A 223 4.81 -2.90 18.14
CA PHE A 223 4.48 -2.75 19.57
C PHE A 223 4.94 -3.99 20.32
N PRO A 224 5.26 -3.89 21.63
CA PRO A 224 5.85 -4.99 22.40
C PRO A 224 5.08 -6.32 22.30
N GLN A 225 3.74 -6.28 22.29
CA GLN A 225 2.90 -7.48 22.19
C GLN A 225 3.02 -8.23 20.86
N TYR A 226 3.47 -7.56 19.79
CA TYR A 226 3.65 -8.14 18.45
C TYR A 226 5.10 -8.46 18.11
N LYS A 227 6.01 -8.30 19.08
CA LYS A 227 7.42 -8.68 18.92
C LYS A 227 7.55 -10.20 18.81
N LEU A 228 8.16 -10.69 17.74
CA LEU A 228 8.40 -12.12 17.50
C LEU A 228 9.69 -12.60 18.15
N GLY A 229 10.70 -11.75 18.20
CA GLY A 229 12.01 -12.06 18.77
C GLY A 229 13.05 -11.05 18.33
N ASN A 230 14.33 -11.49 18.40
CA ASN A 230 15.47 -10.71 17.94
C ASN A 230 16.40 -11.62 17.12
N ILE A 231 16.96 -11.11 16.01
CA ILE A 231 17.79 -11.88 15.06
C ILE A 231 19.06 -12.45 15.68
N TYR A 232 19.53 -11.91 16.81
CA TYR A 232 20.70 -12.44 17.54
C TYR A 232 20.37 -13.67 18.40
N SER A 233 19.08 -13.97 18.60
CA SER A 233 18.65 -15.07 19.47
C SER A 233 17.73 -16.09 18.79
N LYS A 234 17.09 -15.72 17.66
CA LYS A 234 16.17 -16.59 16.90
C LYS A 234 16.39 -16.39 15.41
N THR A 235 16.20 -17.45 14.64
CA THR A 235 16.19 -17.37 13.18
C THR A 235 14.90 -16.71 12.66
N LEU A 236 14.95 -16.10 11.47
CA LEU A 236 13.76 -15.55 10.81
C LEU A 236 12.70 -16.63 10.54
N ILE A 237 13.13 -17.86 10.25
CA ILE A 237 12.22 -19.00 10.04
C ILE A 237 11.43 -19.29 11.32
N GLU A 238 12.10 -19.42 12.47
CA GLU A 238 11.41 -19.63 13.75
C GLU A 238 10.44 -18.51 14.10
N MET A 239 10.77 -17.26 13.73
CA MET A 239 9.92 -16.11 14.01
C MET A 239 8.70 -16.04 13.05
N PHE A 240 8.93 -16.14 11.74
CA PHE A 240 7.85 -15.95 10.76
C PHE A 240 6.97 -17.18 10.52
N TYR A 241 7.45 -18.37 10.83
CA TYR A 241 6.68 -19.62 10.76
C TYR A 241 6.31 -20.16 12.13
N GLY A 242 6.66 -19.44 13.20
CA GLY A 242 6.26 -19.77 14.58
C GLY A 242 4.78 -19.50 14.84
N GLU A 243 4.26 -20.12 15.89
CA GLU A 243 2.84 -20.07 16.29
C GLU A 243 2.32 -18.63 16.41
N LYS A 244 3.10 -17.74 17.03
CA LYS A 244 2.72 -16.34 17.24
C LYS A 244 2.43 -15.59 15.93
N GLN A 245 3.26 -15.79 14.90
CA GLN A 245 3.03 -15.16 13.58
C GLN A 245 1.87 -15.80 12.83
N LEU A 246 1.75 -17.12 12.92
CA LEU A 246 0.63 -17.83 12.29
C LEU A 246 -0.71 -17.42 12.90
N GLU A 247 -0.77 -17.28 14.23
CA GLU A 247 -1.96 -16.79 14.94
C GLU A 247 -2.29 -15.35 14.55
N PHE A 248 -1.27 -14.46 14.54
CA PHE A 248 -1.44 -13.07 14.06
C PHE A 248 -2.03 -13.04 12.66
N GLY A 249 -1.47 -13.83 11.72
CA GLY A 249 -1.94 -13.89 10.34
C GLY A 249 -3.39 -14.37 10.22
N GLN A 250 -3.73 -15.45 10.90
CA GLN A 250 -5.08 -16.05 10.88
C GLN A 250 -6.12 -15.20 11.59
N ASN A 251 -5.72 -14.46 12.63
CA ASN A 251 -6.62 -13.61 13.39
C ASN A 251 -7.24 -12.50 12.54
N LYS A 252 -6.61 -12.12 11.44
CA LYS A 252 -7.19 -11.19 10.48
C LYS A 252 -8.60 -11.62 10.02
N TYR A 253 -8.79 -12.90 9.72
CA TYR A 253 -10.11 -13.44 9.32
C TYR A 253 -10.96 -13.84 10.51
N ARG A 254 -10.38 -14.45 11.54
CA ARG A 254 -11.12 -14.99 12.69
C ARG A 254 -11.83 -13.90 13.48
N SER A 255 -11.18 -12.72 13.65
CA SER A 255 -11.70 -11.58 14.41
C SER A 255 -12.74 -10.73 13.67
N LEU A 256 -13.11 -11.08 12.42
CA LEU A 256 -14.12 -10.34 11.68
C LEU A 256 -15.50 -10.41 12.36
N PRO A 257 -16.22 -9.29 12.51
CA PRO A 257 -17.59 -9.26 12.98
C PRO A 257 -18.53 -9.97 12.00
N ARG A 258 -19.72 -10.36 12.48
CA ARG A 258 -20.74 -11.03 11.64
C ARG A 258 -21.15 -10.20 10.43
N GLN A 259 -21.23 -8.88 10.57
CA GLN A 259 -21.48 -7.97 9.44
C GLN A 259 -20.48 -8.19 8.30
N CYS A 260 -19.18 -8.30 8.58
CA CYS A 260 -18.16 -8.59 7.57
C CYS A 260 -18.30 -10.00 6.99
N LYS A 261 -18.57 -11.00 7.84
CA LYS A 261 -18.71 -12.41 7.41
C LYS A 261 -19.90 -12.63 6.49
N ASN A 262 -20.94 -11.81 6.61
CA ASN A 262 -22.16 -11.85 5.79
C ASN A 262 -22.12 -10.83 4.62
N CYS A 263 -21.04 -10.06 4.48
CA CYS A 263 -20.92 -9.06 3.43
C CYS A 263 -20.71 -9.70 2.05
N LYS A 264 -21.46 -9.25 1.05
CA LYS A 264 -21.33 -9.73 -0.35
C LYS A 264 -19.94 -9.50 -0.96
N PHE A 265 -19.17 -8.54 -0.38
CA PHE A 265 -17.82 -8.22 -0.82
C PHE A 265 -16.72 -8.76 0.11
N LEU A 266 -17.04 -9.70 0.99
CA LEU A 266 -16.03 -10.29 1.86
C LEU A 266 -14.85 -10.88 1.05
N PHE A 267 -15.14 -11.53 -0.08
CA PHE A 267 -14.14 -12.14 -0.94
C PHE A 267 -13.09 -11.12 -1.49
N ALA A 268 -13.51 -9.88 -1.69
CA ALA A 268 -12.66 -8.80 -2.21
C ALA A 268 -11.98 -8.02 -1.08
N CYS A 269 -12.75 -7.66 -0.04
CA CYS A 269 -12.30 -6.81 1.06
C CYS A 269 -11.49 -7.56 2.12
N ASN A 270 -11.91 -8.80 2.47
CA ASN A 270 -11.36 -9.57 3.58
C ASN A 270 -11.22 -8.78 4.90
N GLY A 271 -12.06 -7.72 5.07
CA GLY A 271 -12.06 -6.83 6.22
C GLY A 271 -10.87 -5.87 6.27
N GLU A 272 -10.08 -5.76 5.20
CA GLU A 272 -8.93 -4.88 5.04
C GLU A 272 -7.91 -5.01 6.20
N CYS A 273 -7.06 -4.01 6.47
CA CYS A 273 -6.01 -4.07 7.48
C CYS A 273 -6.57 -4.05 8.91
N PRO A 274 -6.15 -4.98 9.79
CA PRO A 274 -6.55 -4.97 11.20
C PRO A 274 -6.20 -3.67 11.94
N LYS A 275 -5.19 -2.92 11.50
CA LYS A 275 -4.84 -1.60 12.06
C LYS A 275 -6.06 -0.67 12.08
N ASN A 276 -6.89 -0.71 11.04
CA ASN A 276 -8.03 0.20 10.88
C ASN A 276 -9.36 -0.36 11.44
N ARG A 277 -9.35 -1.51 12.14
CA ARG A 277 -10.55 -2.19 12.66
C ARG A 277 -10.86 -1.79 14.09
N PHE A 278 -11.18 -0.55 14.31
CA PHE A 278 -11.50 -0.01 15.65
C PHE A 278 -12.94 0.52 15.78
N CYS A 279 -13.75 0.35 14.73
CA CYS A 279 -15.15 0.74 14.77
C CYS A 279 -16.04 -0.42 15.24
N LYS A 280 -17.26 -0.06 15.68
CA LYS A 280 -18.32 -1.01 15.96
C LYS A 280 -19.28 -1.11 14.79
N THR A 281 -19.85 -2.28 14.58
CA THR A 281 -20.97 -2.48 13.66
C THR A 281 -22.24 -1.82 14.21
N GLU A 282 -23.30 -1.71 13.38
CA GLU A 282 -24.62 -1.23 13.81
C GLU A 282 -25.20 -2.06 14.97
N LEU A 283 -24.83 -3.34 15.06
CA LEU A 283 -25.23 -4.26 16.14
C LEU A 283 -24.28 -4.22 17.36
N GLY A 284 -23.32 -3.28 17.38
CA GLY A 284 -22.39 -3.10 18.50
C GLY A 284 -21.20 -4.06 18.53
N GLU A 285 -21.02 -4.93 17.52
CA GLU A 285 -19.85 -5.82 17.45
C GLU A 285 -18.59 -5.01 17.12
N SER A 286 -17.48 -5.22 17.84
CA SER A 286 -16.19 -4.59 17.60
C SER A 286 -15.48 -5.19 16.38
N GLY A 287 -14.49 -4.46 15.83
CA GLY A 287 -13.61 -4.97 14.77
C GLY A 287 -14.06 -4.62 13.35
N LEU A 288 -14.99 -3.68 13.19
CA LEU A 288 -15.32 -3.10 11.88
C LEU A 288 -14.23 -2.14 11.46
N ASN A 289 -13.80 -2.25 10.20
CA ASN A 289 -12.83 -1.32 9.63
C ASN A 289 -13.41 0.09 9.52
N TYR A 290 -12.64 1.09 9.91
CA TYR A 290 -13.05 2.50 9.85
C TYR A 290 -13.43 2.93 8.43
N LEU A 291 -12.69 2.49 7.41
CA LEU A 291 -12.94 2.80 6.01
C LEU A 291 -13.97 1.88 5.34
N CYS A 292 -14.67 1.02 6.11
CA CYS A 292 -15.59 0.01 5.59
C CYS A 292 -16.63 0.61 4.62
N LYS A 293 -17.23 1.76 4.96
CA LYS A 293 -18.24 2.42 4.11
C LYS A 293 -17.66 2.83 2.75
N GLY A 294 -16.44 3.38 2.72
CA GLY A 294 -15.77 3.78 1.49
C GLY A 294 -15.40 2.57 0.63
N TYR A 295 -14.87 1.50 1.23
CA TYR A 295 -14.58 0.27 0.49
C TYR A 295 -15.85 -0.41 -0.04
N TYR A 296 -16.93 -0.41 0.74
CA TYR A 296 -18.21 -0.96 0.28
C TYR A 296 -18.74 -0.18 -0.93
N GLN A 297 -18.73 1.15 -0.86
CA GLN A 297 -19.10 2.03 -1.97
C GLN A 297 -18.25 1.71 -3.21
N PHE A 298 -16.94 1.62 -3.05
CA PHE A 298 -16.02 1.29 -4.14
C PHE A 298 -16.32 -0.06 -4.77
N PHE A 299 -16.41 -1.13 -3.97
CA PHE A 299 -16.66 -2.48 -4.52
C PHE A 299 -18.03 -2.60 -5.17
N ASP A 300 -19.05 -1.91 -4.66
CA ASP A 300 -20.38 -1.89 -5.27
C ASP A 300 -20.36 -1.19 -6.63
N TYR A 301 -19.65 -0.06 -6.69
CA TYR A 301 -19.48 0.73 -7.91
C TYR A 301 -18.72 -0.05 -8.99
N VAL A 302 -17.61 -0.67 -8.65
CA VAL A 302 -16.75 -1.34 -9.63
C VAL A 302 -17.23 -2.74 -10.03
N ALA A 303 -18.19 -3.33 -9.31
CA ALA A 303 -18.61 -4.72 -9.51
C ALA A 303 -19.01 -5.06 -10.97
N PRO A 304 -19.79 -4.26 -11.70
CA PRO A 304 -20.13 -4.58 -13.09
C PRO A 304 -18.88 -4.60 -13.99
N TYR A 305 -17.98 -3.65 -13.82
CA TYR A 305 -16.74 -3.55 -14.58
C TYR A 305 -15.78 -4.72 -14.27
N MET A 306 -15.61 -5.03 -12.99
CA MET A 306 -14.78 -6.17 -12.54
C MET A 306 -15.34 -7.50 -13.06
N ASN A 307 -16.66 -7.66 -13.10
CA ASN A 307 -17.29 -8.86 -13.68
C ASN A 307 -17.03 -8.98 -15.19
N PHE A 308 -17.06 -7.87 -15.92
CA PHE A 308 -16.70 -7.87 -17.35
C PHE A 308 -15.23 -8.26 -17.53
N MET A 309 -14.30 -7.59 -16.83
CA MET A 309 -12.87 -7.88 -16.93
C MET A 309 -12.54 -9.31 -16.51
N LYS A 310 -13.19 -9.85 -15.47
CA LYS A 310 -13.11 -11.26 -15.09
C LYS A 310 -13.52 -12.17 -16.25
N ASN A 311 -14.62 -11.87 -16.93
CA ASN A 311 -15.07 -12.65 -18.09
C ASN A 311 -14.06 -12.63 -19.23
N GLU A 312 -13.45 -11.48 -19.50
CA GLU A 312 -12.40 -11.38 -20.50
C GLU A 312 -11.21 -12.26 -20.13
N LEU A 313 -10.72 -12.18 -18.90
CA LEU A 313 -9.60 -13.00 -18.41
C LEU A 313 -9.91 -14.50 -18.47
N ASN A 314 -11.12 -14.93 -18.07
CA ASN A 314 -11.53 -16.32 -18.14
C ASN A 314 -11.56 -16.85 -19.58
N ASN A 315 -11.81 -15.98 -20.54
CA ASN A 315 -11.80 -16.30 -21.98
C ASN A 315 -10.42 -16.04 -22.63
N LYS A 316 -9.36 -15.79 -21.82
CA LYS A 316 -8.00 -15.46 -22.29
C LYS A 316 -7.96 -14.22 -23.20
N ARG A 317 -8.80 -13.23 -22.92
CA ARG A 317 -8.83 -11.95 -23.60
C ARG A 317 -8.35 -10.84 -22.66
N PRO A 318 -7.82 -9.72 -23.19
CA PRO A 318 -7.34 -8.61 -22.39
C PRO A 318 -8.48 -7.96 -21.59
N PRO A 319 -8.29 -7.66 -20.28
CA PRO A 319 -9.27 -6.89 -19.50
C PRO A 319 -9.48 -5.46 -20.07
N ALA A 320 -8.50 -4.93 -20.80
CA ALA A 320 -8.57 -3.64 -21.48
C ALA A 320 -9.69 -3.53 -22.54
N ASN A 321 -10.25 -4.65 -23.02
CA ASN A 321 -11.43 -4.66 -23.89
C ASN A 321 -12.64 -3.95 -23.27
N ILE A 322 -12.64 -3.74 -21.96
CA ILE A 322 -13.70 -2.98 -21.28
C ILE A 322 -13.81 -1.55 -21.81
N MET A 323 -12.71 -0.92 -22.17
CA MET A 323 -12.71 0.45 -22.70
C MET A 323 -13.48 0.53 -24.02
N GLU A 324 -13.34 -0.47 -24.90
CA GLU A 324 -14.09 -0.55 -26.14
C GLU A 324 -15.56 -0.87 -25.88
N ALA A 325 -15.85 -1.77 -24.95
CA ALA A 325 -17.21 -2.12 -24.57
C ALA A 325 -17.99 -0.93 -24.01
N ILE A 326 -17.38 -0.11 -23.16
CA ILE A 326 -17.97 1.10 -22.62
C ILE A 326 -18.27 2.11 -23.75
N ARG A 327 -17.32 2.33 -24.65
CA ARG A 327 -17.49 3.25 -25.80
C ARG A 327 -18.62 2.79 -26.76
N ALA A 328 -18.74 1.48 -26.96
CA ALA A 328 -19.75 0.89 -27.85
C ALA A 328 -21.16 0.90 -27.22
N SER A 329 -21.25 0.81 -25.90
CA SER A 329 -22.52 0.71 -25.20
C SER A 329 -23.24 2.06 -25.05
N SER A 330 -22.56 3.19 -25.33
CA SER A 330 -23.10 4.54 -25.13
C SER A 330 -23.83 4.70 -23.79
N ILE A 331 -23.26 4.06 -22.76
CA ILE A 331 -23.75 4.04 -21.38
C ILE A 331 -23.31 5.31 -20.67
#